data_8487b004abd96875117221776ab03acd
#
_entry.id   8487b004abd96875117221776ab03acd
#
_cell.length_a   1.000
_cell.length_b   1.000
_cell.length_c   1.000
_cell.angle_alpha   90.00
_cell.angle_beta   90.00
_cell.angle_gamma   90.00
#
_symmetry.space_group_name_H-M   'P 1'
#
loop_
_entity.id
_entity.type
_entity.pdbx_description
1 polymer ?
#
loop_
_entity_poly.entity_id
_entity_poly.type
_entity_poly.pdbx_seq_one_letter_code
_entity_poly.pdbx_strand_id
1 'polypeptide(L)'
;DHKLRRLEELEAQYPEYALPNSPTRRVGGAALSQFAKVRHEVPLESLQDVFSYDELREFDERLRKDEPEAAYSVEPKIDGLSVALEYVNGEFVRGATRGDGLIGEDVTENLKTVRSIPLHLENAPARLIVRGEVYMPRASFEALNEAQEKLGKPLFANPRNAAAGSLRQLDPKIAAQRRLDILVFNLQLAEGVSFRTHTET
;
A
#
# COMPACT_ATOMS: atom_id res chain seq x y z
N ASP A 1 20.29 -10.02 10.17
CA ASP A 1 20.96 -9.02 9.34
C ASP A 1 21.92 -8.20 10.23
N HIS A 2 23.26 -8.34 9.99
CA HIS A 2 24.29 -7.73 10.84
C HIS A 2 24.21 -6.20 10.90
N LYS A 3 23.88 -5.56 9.78
CA LYS A 3 23.75 -4.08 9.72
C LYS A 3 22.54 -3.57 10.53
N LEU A 4 21.44 -4.29 10.50
CA LEU A 4 20.25 -3.90 11.26
C LEU A 4 20.51 -4.01 12.76
N ARG A 5 21.14 -5.11 13.23
CA ARG A 5 21.55 -5.25 14.65
C ARG A 5 22.50 -4.13 15.07
N ARG A 6 23.47 -3.80 14.22
CA ARG A 6 24.41 -2.72 14.53
C ARG A 6 23.71 -1.36 14.63
N LEU A 7 22.71 -1.12 13.77
CA LEU A 7 21.88 0.09 13.85
C LEU A 7 21.04 0.12 15.14
N GLU A 8 20.43 -1.00 15.53
CA GLU A 8 19.69 -1.12 16.81
C GLU A 8 20.59 -0.81 18.02
N GLU A 9 21.83 -1.34 18.04
CA GLU A 9 22.80 -1.05 19.10
C GLU A 9 23.17 0.44 19.16
N LEU A 10 23.39 1.07 18.00
CA LEU A 10 23.73 2.49 17.91
C LEU A 10 22.56 3.38 18.33
N GLU A 11 21.34 3.07 17.94
CA GLU A 11 20.15 3.82 18.36
C GLU A 11 19.86 3.66 19.86
N ALA A 12 20.18 2.50 20.45
CA ALA A 12 20.09 2.30 21.89
C ALA A 12 21.17 3.10 22.64
N GLN A 13 22.38 3.21 22.07
CA GLN A 13 23.49 3.94 22.66
C GLN A 13 23.34 5.46 22.51
N TYR A 14 22.72 5.91 21.42
CA TYR A 14 22.53 7.32 21.06
C TYR A 14 21.07 7.61 20.67
N PRO A 15 20.13 7.62 21.62
CA PRO A 15 18.71 7.78 21.36
C PRO A 15 18.33 9.06 20.63
N GLU A 16 19.15 10.13 20.76
CA GLU A 16 18.97 11.42 20.10
C GLU A 16 19.12 11.36 18.58
N TYR A 17 19.77 10.32 18.05
CA TYR A 17 19.92 10.08 16.60
C TYR A 17 18.92 9.04 16.06
N ALA A 18 18.09 8.44 16.91
CA ALA A 18 17.09 7.47 16.49
C ALA A 18 15.94 8.16 15.76
N LEU A 19 15.89 8.01 14.43
CA LEU A 19 14.87 8.64 13.60
C LEU A 19 13.54 7.86 13.63
N PRO A 20 12.38 8.53 13.54
CA PRO A 20 11.08 7.87 13.46
C PRO A 20 10.93 6.90 12.27
N ASN A 21 11.64 7.18 11.18
CA ASN A 21 11.64 6.40 9.93
C ASN A 21 12.79 5.38 9.86
N SER A 22 13.47 5.11 10.95
CA SER A 22 14.56 4.11 10.97
C SER A 22 14.08 2.73 10.51
N PRO A 23 14.89 2.01 9.71
CA PRO A 23 14.62 0.61 9.35
C PRO A 23 14.40 -0.32 10.55
N THR A 24 14.94 0.02 11.72
CA THR A 24 14.75 -0.74 12.99
C THR A 24 13.29 -0.69 13.47
N ARG A 25 12.55 0.35 13.08
CA ARG A 25 11.15 0.57 13.46
C ARG A 25 10.13 -0.04 12.52
N ARG A 26 10.56 -0.71 11.42
CA ARG A 26 9.64 -1.34 10.46
C ARG A 26 8.76 -2.42 11.09
N VAL A 27 9.23 -3.13 12.09
CA VAL A 27 8.56 -4.27 12.73
C VAL A 27 8.47 -4.07 14.25
N GLY A 28 8.34 -2.83 14.70
CA GLY A 28 8.35 -2.48 16.12
C GLY A 28 6.98 -2.24 16.77
N GLY A 29 5.89 -2.21 15.97
CA GLY A 29 4.55 -1.92 16.46
C GLY A 29 4.05 -2.97 17.47
N ALA A 30 3.38 -2.51 18.54
CA ALA A 30 2.66 -3.41 19.44
C ALA A 30 1.40 -3.96 18.76
N ALA A 31 0.97 -5.17 19.17
CA ALA A 31 -0.30 -5.73 18.70
C ALA A 31 -1.46 -4.81 19.12
N LEU A 32 -2.34 -4.52 18.16
CA LEU A 32 -3.51 -3.68 18.33
C LEU A 32 -4.71 -4.51 18.80
N SER A 33 -5.66 -3.88 19.50
CA SER A 33 -6.94 -4.50 19.81
C SER A 33 -7.93 -4.36 18.64
N GLN A 34 -7.80 -3.28 17.86
CA GLN A 34 -8.60 -2.99 16.66
C GLN A 34 -7.90 -1.94 15.81
N PHE A 35 -8.30 -1.84 14.54
CA PHE A 35 -7.85 -0.77 13.65
C PHE A 35 -8.69 0.49 13.84
N ALA A 36 -8.02 1.64 13.94
CA ALA A 36 -8.68 2.93 13.91
C ALA A 36 -9.31 3.20 12.54
N LYS A 37 -10.40 3.94 12.50
CA LYS A 37 -10.99 4.39 11.24
C LYS A 37 -10.31 5.65 10.75
N VAL A 38 -10.05 5.71 9.44
CA VAL A 38 -9.43 6.84 8.74
C VAL A 38 -10.38 7.32 7.66
N ARG A 39 -10.75 8.61 7.72
CA ARG A 39 -11.47 9.27 6.63
C ARG A 39 -10.48 9.71 5.57
N HIS A 40 -10.69 9.28 4.32
CA HIS A 40 -9.91 9.72 3.19
C HIS A 40 -10.25 11.17 2.84
N GLU A 41 -9.24 11.98 2.63
CA GLU A 41 -9.42 13.36 2.17
C GLU A 41 -9.84 13.39 0.69
N VAL A 42 -9.16 12.56 -0.11
CA VAL A 42 -9.55 12.30 -1.49
C VAL A 42 -10.21 10.93 -1.54
N PRO A 43 -11.47 10.82 -2.00
CA PRO A 43 -12.16 9.54 -2.09
C PRO A 43 -11.38 8.53 -2.94
N LEU A 44 -11.32 7.29 -2.48
CA LEU A 44 -10.69 6.18 -3.21
C LEU A 44 -11.74 5.43 -4.03
N GLU A 45 -12.12 6.00 -5.16
CA GLU A 45 -13.17 5.47 -6.01
C GLU A 45 -12.83 4.08 -6.57
N SER A 46 -13.88 3.29 -6.84
CA SER A 46 -13.73 2.01 -7.53
C SER A 46 -13.58 2.24 -9.02
N LEU A 47 -12.74 1.43 -9.66
CA LEU A 47 -12.67 1.38 -11.12
C LEU A 47 -13.91 0.65 -11.65
N GLN A 48 -14.46 1.13 -12.76
CA GLN A 48 -15.52 0.44 -13.47
C GLN A 48 -14.91 -0.68 -14.32
N ASP A 49 -15.53 -1.86 -14.27
CA ASP A 49 -15.09 -2.99 -15.09
C ASP A 49 -15.79 -2.96 -16.46
N VAL A 50 -15.09 -3.42 -17.50
CA VAL A 50 -15.63 -3.71 -18.83
C VAL A 50 -15.27 -5.14 -19.21
N PHE A 51 -16.20 -5.87 -19.84
CA PHE A 51 -16.06 -7.31 -20.14
C PHE A 51 -16.06 -7.61 -21.62
N SER A 52 -16.22 -6.57 -22.48
CA SER A 52 -16.22 -6.72 -23.94
C SER A 52 -15.55 -5.53 -24.62
N TYR A 53 -15.14 -5.74 -25.88
CA TYR A 53 -14.63 -4.65 -26.71
C TYR A 53 -15.70 -3.60 -27.04
N ASP A 54 -16.97 -3.97 -27.05
CA ASP A 54 -18.05 -3.02 -27.31
C ASP A 54 -18.25 -2.11 -26.10
N GLU A 55 -18.24 -2.64 -24.88
CA GLU A 55 -18.25 -1.84 -23.64
C GLU A 55 -17.04 -0.90 -23.55
N LEU A 56 -15.85 -1.35 -23.99
CA LEU A 56 -14.66 -0.50 -24.06
C LEU A 56 -14.82 0.64 -25.07
N ARG A 57 -15.42 0.38 -26.25
CA ARG A 57 -15.74 1.44 -27.24
C ARG A 57 -16.75 2.43 -26.70
N GLU A 58 -17.81 1.95 -26.04
CA GLU A 58 -18.79 2.82 -25.40
C GLU A 58 -18.17 3.70 -24.32
N PHE A 59 -17.21 3.18 -23.55
CA PHE A 59 -16.43 3.97 -22.58
C PHE A 59 -15.64 5.08 -23.29
N ASP A 60 -14.89 4.76 -24.35
CA ASP A 60 -14.12 5.73 -25.12
C ASP A 60 -15.04 6.79 -25.74
N GLU A 61 -16.17 6.40 -26.34
CA GLU A 61 -17.13 7.32 -26.93
C GLU A 61 -17.75 8.28 -25.88
N ARG A 62 -18.04 7.81 -24.68
CA ARG A 62 -18.51 8.68 -23.59
C ARG A 62 -17.45 9.69 -23.17
N LEU A 63 -16.21 9.24 -22.97
CA LEU A 63 -15.13 10.10 -22.54
C LEU A 63 -14.80 11.16 -23.59
N ARG A 64 -14.78 10.80 -24.88
CA ARG A 64 -14.46 11.73 -25.98
C ARG A 64 -15.53 12.80 -26.24
N LYS A 65 -16.71 12.69 -25.66
CA LYS A 65 -17.70 13.79 -25.68
C LYS A 65 -17.21 14.99 -24.88
N ASP A 66 -16.53 14.74 -23.74
CA ASP A 66 -16.03 15.78 -22.86
C ASP A 66 -14.55 16.09 -23.14
N GLU A 67 -13.76 15.06 -23.53
CA GLU A 67 -12.32 15.13 -23.78
C GLU A 67 -11.98 14.50 -25.17
N PRO A 68 -12.19 15.20 -26.29
CA PRO A 68 -12.00 14.66 -27.64
C PRO A 68 -10.58 14.14 -27.92
N GLU A 69 -9.58 14.75 -27.32
CA GLU A 69 -8.15 14.43 -27.47
C GLU A 69 -7.62 13.48 -26.36
N ALA A 70 -8.51 12.77 -25.68
CA ALA A 70 -8.11 11.86 -24.59
C ALA A 70 -7.11 10.82 -25.09
N ALA A 71 -6.01 10.67 -24.34
CA ALA A 71 -5.03 9.61 -24.49
C ALA A 71 -5.05 8.71 -23.24
N TYR A 72 -4.68 7.44 -23.42
CA TYR A 72 -4.79 6.43 -22.37
C TYR A 72 -3.41 5.92 -21.93
N SER A 73 -3.22 5.81 -20.62
CA SER A 73 -2.20 4.95 -20.04
C SER A 73 -2.81 3.57 -19.80
N VAL A 74 -2.11 2.51 -20.23
CA VAL A 74 -2.55 1.12 -20.06
C VAL A 74 -1.66 0.44 -19.03
N GLU A 75 -2.25 -0.03 -17.97
CA GLU A 75 -1.54 -0.58 -16.82
C GLU A 75 -2.16 -1.91 -16.37
N PRO A 76 -1.34 -2.83 -15.80
CA PRO A 76 -1.87 -4.04 -15.18
C PRO A 76 -2.75 -3.69 -13.98
N LYS A 77 -3.98 -4.26 -13.94
CA LYS A 77 -4.82 -4.19 -12.74
C LYS A 77 -4.41 -5.29 -11.77
N ILE A 78 -3.60 -4.91 -10.78
CA ILE A 78 -3.14 -5.83 -9.74
C ILE A 78 -4.31 -6.25 -8.85
N ASP A 79 -4.34 -7.51 -8.47
CA ASP A 79 -5.37 -8.09 -7.61
C ASP A 79 -4.86 -8.25 -6.17
N GLY A 80 -5.27 -7.36 -5.29
CA GLY A 80 -4.83 -7.29 -3.90
C GLY A 80 -5.79 -6.52 -3.00
N LEU A 81 -5.23 -5.66 -2.14
CA LEU A 81 -5.97 -4.76 -1.25
C LEU A 81 -5.54 -3.32 -1.49
N SER A 82 -6.49 -2.48 -1.89
CA SER A 82 -6.23 -1.07 -2.19
C SER A 82 -5.98 -0.27 -0.91
N VAL A 83 -4.90 0.51 -0.93
CA VAL A 83 -4.47 1.37 0.19
C VAL A 83 -4.11 2.76 -0.30
N ALA A 84 -4.25 3.76 0.58
CA ALA A 84 -3.63 5.06 0.46
C ALA A 84 -2.40 5.13 1.35
N LEU A 85 -1.30 5.70 0.85
CA LEU A 85 -0.08 6.00 1.59
C LEU A 85 0.07 7.50 1.67
N GLU A 86 0.22 8.04 2.87
CA GLU A 86 0.43 9.47 3.12
C GLU A 86 1.84 9.72 3.63
N TYR A 87 2.50 10.66 2.97
CA TYR A 87 3.82 11.19 3.33
C TYR A 87 3.70 12.67 3.66
N VAL A 88 4.40 13.10 4.71
CA VAL A 88 4.53 14.52 5.10
C VAL A 88 6.01 14.83 5.19
N ASN A 89 6.46 15.83 4.43
CA ASN A 89 7.88 16.20 4.32
C ASN A 89 8.79 14.99 4.01
N GLY A 90 8.31 14.09 3.16
CA GLY A 90 8.99 12.86 2.79
C GLY A 90 8.83 11.69 3.77
N GLU A 91 8.34 11.88 4.99
CA GLU A 91 8.16 10.82 5.97
C GLU A 91 6.84 10.07 5.75
N PHE A 92 6.87 8.74 5.75
CA PHE A 92 5.67 7.91 5.74
C PHE A 92 4.95 8.02 7.09
N VAL A 93 3.84 8.74 7.11
CA VAL A 93 3.11 9.05 8.35
C VAL A 93 1.87 8.19 8.54
N ARG A 94 1.20 7.78 7.45
CA ARG A 94 -0.04 7.03 7.54
C ARG A 94 -0.30 6.17 6.32
N GLY A 95 -0.87 4.98 6.56
CA GLY A 95 -1.42 4.14 5.53
C GLY A 95 -2.78 3.59 5.91
N ALA A 96 -3.76 3.68 5.01
CA ALA A 96 -5.12 3.25 5.27
C ALA A 96 -5.68 2.39 4.13
N THR A 97 -6.48 1.38 4.46
CA THR A 97 -7.21 0.61 3.45
C THR A 97 -8.26 1.49 2.77
N ARG A 98 -8.66 1.13 1.55
CA ARG A 98 -9.72 1.84 0.83
C ARG A 98 -11.03 1.90 1.63
N GLY A 99 -11.40 0.79 2.30
CA GLY A 99 -12.72 0.64 2.92
C GLY A 99 -13.84 0.76 1.89
N ASP A 100 -14.82 1.61 2.20
CA ASP A 100 -15.93 1.96 1.29
C ASP A 100 -15.57 3.07 0.28
N GLY A 101 -14.32 3.53 0.29
CA GLY A 101 -13.82 4.63 -0.52
C GLY A 101 -13.77 5.98 0.21
N LEU A 102 -14.54 6.15 1.26
CA LEU A 102 -14.57 7.35 2.10
C LEU A 102 -13.90 7.12 3.46
N ILE A 103 -14.09 5.94 4.03
CA ILE A 103 -13.56 5.55 5.34
C ILE A 103 -12.89 4.20 5.22
N GLY A 104 -11.60 4.15 5.58
CA GLY A 104 -10.80 2.94 5.65
C GLY A 104 -10.37 2.59 7.07
N GLU A 105 -9.44 1.65 7.16
CA GLU A 105 -8.81 1.22 8.42
C GLU A 105 -7.34 1.64 8.40
N ASP A 106 -6.86 2.20 9.51
CA ASP A 106 -5.45 2.52 9.69
C ASP A 106 -4.63 1.23 9.81
N VAL A 107 -3.81 0.97 8.80
CA VAL A 107 -2.93 -0.19 8.73
C VAL A 107 -1.46 0.23 8.62
N THR A 108 -1.14 1.42 9.11
CA THR A 108 0.19 2.04 9.01
C THR A 108 1.30 1.11 9.48
N GLU A 109 1.16 0.51 10.66
CA GLU A 109 2.18 -0.36 11.23
C GLU A 109 2.39 -1.64 10.39
N ASN A 110 1.33 -2.17 9.79
CA ASN A 110 1.43 -3.31 8.90
C ASN A 110 2.07 -2.91 7.56
N LEU A 111 1.74 -1.74 7.02
CA LEU A 111 2.35 -1.24 5.78
C LEU A 111 3.84 -0.93 5.94
N LYS A 112 4.29 -0.48 7.10
CA LYS A 112 5.73 -0.35 7.40
C LYS A 112 6.50 -1.65 7.24
N THR A 113 5.85 -2.81 7.37
CA THR A 113 6.49 -4.12 7.19
C THR A 113 6.69 -4.50 5.73
N VAL A 114 5.98 -3.86 4.80
CA VAL A 114 6.13 -4.05 3.35
C VAL A 114 7.40 -3.35 2.89
N ARG A 115 8.40 -4.14 2.46
CA ARG A 115 9.76 -3.62 2.23
C ARG A 115 9.87 -2.65 1.06
N SER A 116 9.00 -2.79 0.07
CA SER A 116 8.93 -1.92 -1.10
C SER A 116 8.30 -0.55 -0.81
N ILE A 117 7.67 -0.36 0.36
CA ILE A 117 7.22 0.96 0.81
C ILE A 117 8.39 1.69 1.45
N PRO A 118 8.91 2.79 0.86
CA PRO A 118 9.92 3.61 1.48
C PRO A 118 9.33 4.29 2.71
N LEU A 119 10.07 4.31 3.82
CA LEU A 119 9.67 5.06 5.03
C LEU A 119 10.03 6.54 4.91
N HIS A 120 10.93 6.87 3.99
CA HIS A 120 11.32 8.23 3.66
C HIS A 120 11.49 8.37 2.14
N LEU A 121 11.01 9.51 1.60
CA LEU A 121 11.17 9.92 0.21
C LEU A 121 12.03 11.18 0.16
N GLU A 122 13.10 11.15 -0.63
CA GLU A 122 13.91 12.34 -0.91
C GLU A 122 13.18 13.28 -1.87
N ASN A 123 13.32 14.59 -1.66
CA ASN A 123 12.74 15.63 -2.51
C ASN A 123 11.21 15.53 -2.70
N ALA A 124 10.50 14.97 -1.73
CA ALA A 124 9.05 14.84 -1.78
C ALA A 124 8.35 16.20 -1.61
N PRO A 125 7.11 16.35 -2.13
CA PRO A 125 6.23 17.46 -1.78
C PRO A 125 6.02 17.56 -0.27
N ALA A 126 5.62 18.74 0.23
CA ALA A 126 5.33 18.94 1.65
C ALA A 126 4.30 17.90 2.16
N ARG A 127 3.32 17.57 1.31
CA ARG A 127 2.39 16.50 1.54
C ARG A 127 2.13 15.72 0.26
N LEU A 128 2.14 14.41 0.35
CA LEU A 128 1.92 13.48 -0.76
C LEU A 128 0.97 12.38 -0.31
N ILE A 129 -0.06 12.10 -1.08
CA ILE A 129 -0.92 10.93 -0.92
C ILE A 129 -0.91 10.16 -2.23
N VAL A 130 -0.50 8.91 -2.18
CA VAL A 130 -0.52 7.99 -3.32
C VAL A 130 -1.44 6.81 -3.03
N ARG A 131 -2.01 6.24 -4.07
CA ARG A 131 -2.81 5.02 -4.01
C ARG A 131 -2.05 3.86 -4.62
N GLY A 132 -2.08 2.72 -3.93
CA GLY A 132 -1.48 1.49 -4.42
C GLY A 132 -2.34 0.27 -4.11
N GLU A 133 -1.94 -0.86 -4.68
CA GLU A 133 -2.51 -2.16 -4.40
C GLU A 133 -1.47 -3.02 -3.70
N VAL A 134 -1.73 -3.38 -2.43
CA VAL A 134 -0.92 -4.36 -1.69
C VAL A 134 -1.33 -5.74 -2.13
N TYR A 135 -0.36 -6.53 -2.57
CA TYR A 135 -0.59 -7.88 -3.06
C TYR A 135 0.39 -8.88 -2.45
N MET A 136 0.08 -10.15 -2.59
CA MET A 136 0.98 -11.22 -2.20
C MET A 136 1.62 -11.82 -3.45
N PRO A 137 2.94 -11.72 -3.63
CA PRO A 137 3.64 -12.43 -4.71
C PRO A 137 3.35 -13.93 -4.69
N ARG A 138 3.26 -14.55 -5.87
CA ARG A 138 2.88 -15.96 -6.00
C ARG A 138 3.74 -16.91 -5.15
N ALA A 139 5.06 -16.71 -5.17
CA ALA A 139 5.97 -17.52 -4.36
C ALA A 139 5.71 -17.37 -2.84
N SER A 140 5.33 -16.16 -2.38
CA SER A 140 4.96 -15.92 -0.99
C SER A 140 3.65 -16.60 -0.62
N PHE A 141 2.69 -16.61 -1.53
CA PHE A 141 1.40 -17.28 -1.36
C PHE A 141 1.55 -18.79 -1.27
N GLU A 142 2.33 -19.39 -2.17
CA GLU A 142 2.63 -20.83 -2.17
C GLU A 142 3.30 -21.25 -0.85
N ALA A 143 4.36 -20.53 -0.44
CA ALA A 143 5.05 -20.79 0.83
C ALA A 143 4.14 -20.62 2.05
N LEU A 144 3.23 -19.63 2.02
CA LEU A 144 2.27 -19.41 3.09
C LEU A 144 1.29 -20.59 3.21
N ASN A 145 0.73 -21.06 2.09
CA ASN A 145 -0.20 -22.19 2.10
C ASN A 145 0.48 -23.51 2.51
N GLU A 146 1.70 -23.75 2.07
CA GLU A 146 2.48 -24.90 2.58
C GLU A 146 2.68 -24.86 4.10
N ALA A 147 2.95 -23.66 4.66
CA ALA A 147 3.09 -23.49 6.10
C ALA A 147 1.75 -23.69 6.83
N GLN A 148 0.63 -23.23 6.26
CA GLN A 148 -0.72 -23.45 6.79
C GLN A 148 -1.06 -24.95 6.82
N GLU A 149 -0.78 -25.68 5.73
CA GLU A 149 -1.02 -27.11 5.61
C GLU A 149 -0.25 -27.90 6.67
N LYS A 150 1.06 -27.61 6.83
CA LYS A 150 1.90 -28.25 7.88
C LYS A 150 1.38 -28.03 9.30
N LEU A 151 0.65 -26.92 9.52
CA LEU A 151 0.06 -26.58 10.81
C LEU A 151 -1.40 -27.05 10.94
N GLY A 152 -1.95 -27.75 9.95
CA GLY A 152 -3.36 -28.18 9.92
C GLY A 152 -4.35 -27.01 9.90
N LYS A 153 -3.93 -25.83 9.41
CA LYS A 153 -4.76 -24.63 9.33
C LYS A 153 -5.43 -24.50 7.94
N PRO A 154 -6.58 -23.82 7.85
CA PRO A 154 -7.22 -23.55 6.57
C PRO A 154 -6.30 -22.83 5.59
N LEU A 155 -6.33 -23.26 4.32
CA LEU A 155 -5.57 -22.63 3.26
C LEU A 155 -6.27 -21.35 2.76
N PHE A 156 -5.49 -20.40 2.30
CA PHE A 156 -6.03 -19.24 1.59
C PHE A 156 -6.47 -19.64 0.17
N ALA A 157 -7.64 -19.18 -0.24
CA ALA A 157 -8.21 -19.53 -1.54
C ALA A 157 -7.47 -18.91 -2.71
N ASN A 158 -6.92 -17.69 -2.53
CA ASN A 158 -6.19 -16.96 -3.56
C ASN A 158 -5.24 -15.92 -2.94
N PRO A 159 -4.27 -15.39 -3.72
CA PRO A 159 -3.31 -14.38 -3.25
C PRO A 159 -3.96 -13.09 -2.72
N ARG A 160 -5.08 -12.65 -3.29
CA ARG A 160 -5.82 -11.46 -2.83
C ARG A 160 -6.34 -11.64 -1.40
N ASN A 161 -7.01 -12.76 -1.12
CA ASN A 161 -7.51 -13.06 0.23
C ASN A 161 -6.36 -13.22 1.23
N ALA A 162 -5.24 -13.80 0.80
CA ALA A 162 -4.04 -13.92 1.61
C ALA A 162 -3.41 -12.56 1.91
N ALA A 163 -3.33 -11.65 0.93
CA ALA A 163 -2.85 -10.29 1.12
C ALA A 163 -3.75 -9.49 2.08
N ALA A 164 -5.07 -9.50 1.83
CA ALA A 164 -6.04 -8.79 2.68
C ALA A 164 -6.03 -9.31 4.13
N GLY A 165 -6.03 -10.64 4.32
CA GLY A 165 -5.96 -11.25 5.63
C GLY A 165 -4.61 -11.00 6.34
N SER A 166 -3.53 -10.85 5.59
CA SER A 166 -2.21 -10.55 6.13
C SER A 166 -2.06 -9.08 6.53
N LEU A 167 -2.53 -8.15 5.69
CA LEU A 167 -2.46 -6.72 5.98
C LEU A 167 -3.38 -6.31 7.14
N ARG A 168 -4.44 -7.07 7.40
CA ARG A 168 -5.39 -6.84 8.50
C ARG A 168 -5.08 -7.68 9.75
N GLN A 169 -3.84 -8.12 9.93
CA GLN A 169 -3.40 -8.71 11.20
C GLN A 169 -3.21 -7.62 12.25
N LEU A 170 -3.72 -7.85 13.44
CA LEU A 170 -3.57 -6.90 14.56
C LEU A 170 -2.13 -6.84 15.09
N ASP A 171 -1.35 -7.88 14.87
CA ASP A 171 0.08 -7.91 15.17
C ASP A 171 0.91 -7.70 13.88
N PRO A 172 1.62 -6.55 13.75
CA PRO A 172 2.48 -6.26 12.60
C PRO A 172 3.59 -7.30 12.36
N LYS A 173 4.02 -8.02 13.40
CA LYS A 173 5.02 -9.08 13.28
C LYS A 173 4.51 -10.24 12.42
N ILE A 174 3.20 -10.51 12.48
CA ILE A 174 2.57 -11.52 11.61
C ILE A 174 2.55 -11.01 10.16
N ALA A 175 2.18 -9.74 9.94
CA ALA A 175 2.20 -9.13 8.60
C ALA A 175 3.61 -9.17 7.99
N ALA A 176 4.65 -8.88 8.76
CA ALA A 176 6.05 -8.92 8.32
C ALA A 176 6.49 -10.28 7.77
N GLN A 177 5.96 -11.38 8.31
CA GLN A 177 6.28 -12.73 7.87
C GLN A 177 5.62 -13.11 6.53
N ARG A 178 4.61 -12.35 6.10
CA ARG A 178 3.78 -12.64 4.92
C ARG A 178 4.41 -12.21 3.60
N ARG A 179 5.49 -11.40 3.64
CA ARG A 179 6.23 -10.92 2.46
C ARG A 179 5.29 -10.31 1.41
N LEU A 180 4.47 -9.36 1.84
CA LEU A 180 3.63 -8.56 0.95
C LEU A 180 4.48 -7.62 0.11
N ASP A 181 3.91 -7.19 -1.01
CA ASP A 181 4.48 -6.19 -1.91
C ASP A 181 3.41 -5.18 -2.30
N ILE A 182 3.78 -4.07 -2.94
CA ILE A 182 2.85 -3.04 -3.37
C ILE A 182 3.19 -2.55 -4.77
N LEU A 183 2.16 -2.25 -5.55
CA LEU A 183 2.26 -1.44 -6.76
C LEU A 183 1.48 -0.15 -6.56
N VAL A 184 2.16 0.99 -6.64
CA VAL A 184 1.51 2.31 -6.64
C VAL A 184 1.06 2.62 -8.06
N PHE A 185 -0.17 3.09 -8.24
CA PHE A 185 -0.75 3.32 -9.55
C PHE A 185 -1.45 4.68 -9.69
N ASN A 186 -1.66 5.42 -8.60
CA ASN A 186 -2.32 6.71 -8.68
C ASN A 186 -1.79 7.71 -7.65
N LEU A 187 -1.63 8.95 -8.08
CA LEU A 187 -1.38 10.11 -7.24
C LEU A 187 -2.72 10.72 -6.83
N GLN A 188 -2.99 10.81 -5.53
CA GLN A 188 -4.23 11.38 -5.00
C GLN A 188 -4.06 12.85 -4.62
N LEU A 189 -2.91 13.20 -4.05
CA LEU A 189 -2.57 14.55 -3.62
C LEU A 189 -1.06 14.77 -3.69
N ALA A 190 -0.63 15.94 -4.21
CA ALA A 190 0.74 16.42 -4.10
C ALA A 190 0.71 17.93 -3.88
N GLU A 191 1.01 18.39 -2.67
CA GLU A 191 1.00 19.83 -2.37
C GLU A 191 2.17 20.56 -3.02
N GLY A 192 1.86 21.65 -3.73
CA GLY A 192 2.87 22.49 -4.37
C GLY A 192 3.43 21.95 -5.68
N VAL A 193 2.91 20.82 -6.17
CA VAL A 193 3.30 20.21 -7.45
C VAL A 193 2.06 19.96 -8.29
N SER A 194 2.15 20.18 -9.60
CA SER A 194 1.09 19.86 -10.56
C SER A 194 1.67 19.03 -11.71
N PHE A 195 0.90 18.07 -12.17
CA PHE A 195 1.24 17.18 -13.29
C PHE A 195 0.21 17.36 -14.40
N ARG A 196 0.63 17.26 -15.64
CA ARG A 196 -0.24 17.44 -16.82
C ARG A 196 -0.80 16.12 -17.32
N THR A 197 -0.09 15.03 -17.08
CA THR A 197 -0.45 13.70 -17.55
C THR A 197 -0.20 12.68 -16.44
N HIS A 198 -0.88 11.55 -16.52
CA HIS A 198 -0.65 10.42 -15.60
C HIS A 198 0.79 9.88 -15.69
N THR A 199 1.42 9.96 -16.87
CA THR A 199 2.81 9.52 -17.08
C THR A 199 3.85 10.40 -16.38
N GLU A 200 3.49 11.64 -16.02
CA GLU A 200 4.35 12.55 -15.28
C GLU A 200 4.31 12.32 -13.75
N THR A 201 3.32 11.58 -13.27
CA THR A 201 3.15 11.26 -11.83
C THR A 201 3.90 10.02 -11.43
#